data_e63a75815c3f6c44b8c492c98f891df2
#
_entry.id   e63a75815c3f6c44b8c492c98f891df2
#
_cell.length_a   1.000
_cell.length_b   1.000
_cell.length_c   1.000
_cell.angle_alpha   90.00
_cell.angle_beta   90.00
_cell.angle_gamma   90.00
#
_symmetry.space_group_name_H-M   'P 1'
#
loop_
_entity.id
_entity.type
_entity.pdbx_description
1 polymer ?
#
loop_
_entity_poly.entity_id
_entity_poly.type
_entity_poly.pdbx_seq_one_letter_code
_entity_poly.pdbx_strand_id
1 'polypeptide(L)'
;MSTRGELLIALGAGALTSPFASFAQQQGKVWRVGLFHVGLDHVPPALDGLKEGLKALGYEEGKNITYDFRNLADMKAARTTVREFVRNKVDLIVAFENLPIQAAKDATAEIPIIMLNLSDAVADGFVKSLARPGGNVTGFTASGEMHAKELELLKELIPSLKRPLLLFADDDPASLRWVDHARRAARVLNLQPVERQAKRATDVQRIFSELKPGEVDSVFICSPHLRIEFHALILDEASKLRIPLVGYRAGWVERGALFSYSPDVRAVGRLDMARQAAKILKGVKPADLPVEQISQLELVINKKTATALGIKIPNSMLVRATKVIE
;
A
#
# COMPACT_ATOMS: atom_id res chain seq x y z
N MET A 1 -5.17 89.26 26.25
CA MET A 1 -6.57 88.85 26.06
C MET A 1 -6.55 87.54 25.24
N SER A 2 -6.69 86.60 25.93
CA SER A 2 -7.43 85.30 25.91
C SER A 2 -8.07 84.99 24.53
N THR A 3 -7.78 83.77 24.04
CA THR A 3 -8.83 82.79 23.72
C THR A 3 -8.18 81.44 23.44
N ARG A 4 -8.74 80.47 24.17
CA ARG A 4 -8.47 79.01 24.12
C ARG A 4 -8.89 78.42 22.77
N GLY A 5 -8.08 77.58 22.19
CA GLY A 5 -8.42 76.71 21.09
C GLY A 5 -8.33 75.27 21.53
N GLU A 6 -9.44 74.56 21.47
CA GLU A 6 -9.64 73.21 21.93
C GLU A 6 -8.90 72.17 21.03
N LEU A 7 -8.21 71.25 21.70
CA LEU A 7 -7.51 70.15 21.06
C LEU A 7 -8.52 69.00 20.90
N LEU A 8 -8.97 68.73 19.66
CA LEU A 8 -9.77 67.55 19.30
C LEU A 8 -8.83 66.35 19.10
N ILE A 9 -8.86 65.43 20.07
CA ILE A 9 -8.21 64.14 19.93
C ILE A 9 -9.15 63.23 19.14
N ALA A 10 -8.81 62.93 17.89
CA ALA A 10 -9.47 61.90 17.08
C ALA A 10 -8.91 60.52 17.49
N LEU A 11 -9.68 59.76 18.25
CA LEU A 11 -9.43 58.35 18.51
C LEU A 11 -9.73 57.53 17.23
N GLY A 12 -8.68 57.18 16.51
CA GLY A 12 -8.75 56.20 15.43
C GLY A 12 -8.96 54.81 15.97
N ALA A 13 -10.17 54.29 15.89
CA ALA A 13 -10.46 52.87 16.14
C ALA A 13 -9.86 52.03 15.01
N GLY A 14 -8.64 51.51 15.25
CA GLY A 14 -8.04 50.48 14.40
C GLY A 14 -8.81 49.19 14.55
N ALA A 15 -9.57 48.84 13.53
CA ALA A 15 -10.22 47.53 13.45
C ALA A 15 -9.14 46.44 13.32
N LEU A 16 -8.90 45.73 14.42
CA LEU A 16 -8.19 44.45 14.40
C LEU A 16 -9.07 43.45 13.66
N THR A 17 -8.89 43.35 12.36
CA THR A 17 -9.46 42.26 11.56
C THR A 17 -8.74 40.98 11.91
N SER A 18 -9.34 40.23 12.83
CA SER A 18 -8.89 38.90 13.25
C SER A 18 -8.87 37.92 12.07
N PRO A 19 -7.89 37.00 12.01
CA PRO A 19 -7.84 35.97 10.96
C PRO A 19 -8.89 34.84 11.15
N PHE A 20 -9.99 35.12 11.88
CA PHE A 20 -11.08 34.15 12.09
C PHE A 20 -12.02 33.98 10.88
N ALA A 21 -11.94 34.81 9.85
CA ALA A 21 -12.79 34.67 8.67
C ALA A 21 -12.47 33.42 7.82
N SER A 22 -11.26 32.79 7.99
CA SER A 22 -10.86 31.63 7.20
C SER A 22 -11.47 30.31 7.66
N PHE A 23 -11.94 30.22 8.93
CA PHE A 23 -12.56 29.01 9.45
C PHE A 23 -14.07 28.92 9.19
N ALA A 24 -14.75 30.02 8.98
CA ALA A 24 -16.21 30.05 8.78
C ALA A 24 -16.62 29.59 7.37
N GLN A 25 -15.73 29.66 6.37
CA GLN A 25 -16.04 29.31 5.00
C GLN A 25 -15.94 27.80 4.70
N GLN A 26 -15.40 27.00 5.61
CA GLN A 26 -15.30 25.54 5.48
C GLN A 26 -16.48 24.77 6.12
N GLN A 27 -17.37 25.41 6.84
CA GLN A 27 -18.48 24.75 7.58
C GLN A 27 -19.60 24.17 6.68
N GLY A 28 -19.53 24.29 5.38
CA GLY A 28 -20.53 23.73 4.45
C GLY A 28 -19.97 22.79 3.39
N LYS A 29 -18.66 22.57 3.33
CA LYS A 29 -18.07 21.73 2.28
C LYS A 29 -18.15 20.26 2.66
N VAL A 30 -18.75 19.46 1.79
CA VAL A 30 -18.68 17.99 1.86
C VAL A 30 -17.53 17.53 1.00
N TRP A 31 -16.50 16.98 1.63
CA TRP A 31 -15.32 16.46 0.93
C TRP A 31 -15.63 15.14 0.23
N ARG A 32 -15.10 14.95 -0.98
CA ARG A 32 -15.27 13.73 -1.76
C ARG A 32 -13.93 13.02 -1.93
N VAL A 33 -13.84 11.80 -1.42
CA VAL A 33 -12.64 10.96 -1.50
C VAL A 33 -12.92 9.79 -2.41
N GLY A 34 -12.20 9.72 -3.53
CA GLY A 34 -12.22 8.57 -4.43
C GLY A 34 -11.18 7.55 -3.99
N LEU A 35 -11.59 6.30 -3.84
CA LEU A 35 -10.71 5.19 -3.51
C LEU A 35 -10.97 4.04 -4.47
N PHE A 36 -9.92 3.38 -4.89
CA PHE A 36 -10.08 2.20 -5.72
C PHE A 36 -8.99 1.17 -5.47
N HIS A 37 -9.34 -0.06 -5.69
CA HIS A 37 -8.46 -1.22 -5.63
C HIS A 37 -8.77 -2.17 -6.78
N VAL A 38 -7.81 -3.02 -7.15
CA VAL A 38 -7.96 -4.04 -8.20
C VAL A 38 -7.73 -5.42 -7.60
N GLY A 39 -8.61 -6.37 -7.91
CA GLY A 39 -8.43 -7.78 -7.59
C GLY A 39 -8.59 -8.16 -6.12
N LEU A 40 -9.41 -7.44 -5.34
CA LEU A 40 -9.77 -7.86 -3.98
C LEU A 40 -11.13 -8.56 -3.94
N ASP A 41 -11.23 -9.55 -3.07
CA ASP A 41 -12.50 -10.25 -2.80
C ASP A 41 -13.38 -9.52 -1.77
N HIS A 42 -12.86 -8.46 -1.12
CA HIS A 42 -13.53 -7.73 -0.04
C HIS A 42 -13.05 -6.28 0.06
N VAL A 43 -13.75 -5.48 0.88
CA VAL A 43 -13.34 -4.09 1.17
C VAL A 43 -11.95 -4.07 1.83
N PRO A 44 -11.01 -3.22 1.34
CA PRO A 44 -9.68 -3.17 1.92
C PRO A 44 -9.71 -2.72 3.38
N PRO A 45 -9.05 -3.41 4.32
CA PRO A 45 -8.94 -2.96 5.71
C PRO A 45 -8.35 -1.54 5.85
N ALA A 46 -7.54 -1.11 4.88
CA ALA A 46 -7.02 0.26 4.82
C ALA A 46 -8.12 1.31 4.68
N LEU A 47 -9.22 1.01 3.96
CA LEU A 47 -10.36 1.92 3.85
C LEU A 47 -11.09 2.06 5.18
N ASP A 48 -11.34 0.93 5.87
CA ASP A 48 -11.96 0.97 7.20
C ASP A 48 -11.10 1.78 8.18
N GLY A 49 -9.78 1.52 8.18
CA GLY A 49 -8.83 2.29 8.98
C GLY A 49 -8.86 3.79 8.64
N LEU A 50 -8.83 4.15 7.35
CA LEU A 50 -8.90 5.53 6.90
C LEU A 50 -10.19 6.22 7.38
N LYS A 51 -11.34 5.56 7.25
CA LYS A 51 -12.63 6.08 7.74
C LYS A 51 -12.62 6.29 9.25
N GLU A 52 -12.12 5.31 10.02
CA GLU A 52 -11.98 5.40 11.47
C GLU A 52 -11.07 6.58 11.88
N GLY A 53 -9.91 6.69 11.26
CA GLY A 53 -8.95 7.75 11.54
C GLY A 53 -9.48 9.14 11.17
N LEU A 54 -10.11 9.29 10.01
CA LEU A 54 -10.72 10.56 9.60
C LEU A 54 -11.90 10.94 10.49
N LYS A 55 -12.71 9.97 10.94
CA LYS A 55 -13.79 10.22 11.91
C LYS A 55 -13.23 10.76 13.23
N ALA A 56 -12.14 10.19 13.73
CA ALA A 56 -11.46 10.68 14.94
C ALA A 56 -10.90 12.11 14.77
N LEU A 57 -10.65 12.54 13.51
CA LEU A 57 -10.19 13.89 13.17
C LEU A 57 -11.34 14.86 12.80
N GLY A 58 -12.60 14.45 13.02
CA GLY A 58 -13.79 15.30 12.81
C GLY A 58 -14.40 15.21 11.40
N TYR A 59 -14.00 14.24 10.57
CA TYR A 59 -14.61 13.98 9.27
C TYR A 59 -15.62 12.84 9.38
N GLU A 60 -16.91 13.18 9.37
CA GLU A 60 -17.99 12.21 9.52
C GLU A 60 -18.67 11.93 8.17
N GLU A 61 -18.69 10.65 7.77
CA GLU A 61 -19.34 10.20 6.53
C GLU A 61 -20.83 10.58 6.52
N GLY A 62 -21.29 11.17 5.41
CA GLY A 62 -22.65 11.68 5.26
C GLY A 62 -22.88 13.07 5.86
N LYS A 63 -21.95 13.65 6.61
CA LYS A 63 -22.04 15.02 7.13
C LYS A 63 -21.10 15.97 6.35
N ASN A 64 -19.80 15.72 6.43
CA ASN A 64 -18.79 16.61 5.84
C ASN A 64 -17.75 15.86 4.97
N ILE A 65 -17.89 14.54 4.81
CA ILE A 65 -17.08 13.72 3.90
C ILE A 65 -17.93 12.60 3.29
N THR A 66 -17.62 12.25 2.03
CA THR A 66 -18.15 11.08 1.34
C THR A 66 -17.03 10.28 0.71
N TYR A 67 -17.22 8.96 0.61
CA TYR A 67 -16.26 8.02 0.02
C TYR A 67 -16.87 7.34 -1.19
N ASP A 68 -16.24 7.49 -2.37
CA ASP A 68 -16.56 6.70 -3.56
C ASP A 68 -15.51 5.58 -3.67
N PHE A 69 -15.83 4.43 -3.10
CA PHE A 69 -14.95 3.26 -3.15
C PHE A 69 -15.35 2.33 -4.30
N ARG A 70 -14.37 1.92 -5.09
CA ARG A 70 -14.54 0.99 -6.21
C ARG A 70 -13.58 -0.20 -6.08
N ASN A 71 -14.14 -1.40 -5.96
CA ASN A 71 -13.38 -2.64 -6.10
C ASN A 71 -13.51 -3.12 -7.55
N LEU A 72 -12.39 -3.24 -8.25
CA LEU A 72 -12.36 -3.37 -9.70
C LEU A 72 -11.77 -4.72 -10.10
N ALA A 73 -12.29 -5.28 -11.19
CA ALA A 73 -11.86 -6.59 -11.67
C ALA A 73 -10.45 -6.54 -12.30
N ASP A 74 -10.12 -5.44 -12.98
CA ASP A 74 -8.88 -5.30 -13.75
C ASP A 74 -8.40 -3.85 -13.87
N MET A 75 -7.23 -3.66 -14.44
CA MET A 75 -6.61 -2.35 -14.65
C MET A 75 -7.31 -1.50 -15.72
N LYS A 76 -8.09 -2.09 -16.63
CA LYS A 76 -8.90 -1.34 -17.61
C LYS A 76 -10.03 -0.62 -16.89
N ALA A 77 -10.72 -1.31 -15.99
CA ALA A 77 -11.75 -0.73 -15.13
C ALA A 77 -11.14 0.36 -14.21
N ALA A 78 -9.94 0.14 -13.66
CA ALA A 78 -9.24 1.11 -12.83
C ALA A 78 -9.00 2.44 -13.57
N ARG A 79 -8.46 2.40 -14.79
CA ARG A 79 -8.24 3.60 -15.62
C ARG A 79 -9.54 4.33 -15.93
N THR A 80 -10.64 3.63 -16.15
CA THR A 80 -11.96 4.23 -16.36
C THR A 80 -12.45 4.93 -15.10
N THR A 81 -12.39 4.25 -13.96
CA THR A 81 -12.80 4.77 -12.65
C THR A 81 -12.04 6.05 -12.26
N VAL A 82 -10.72 6.07 -12.46
CA VAL A 82 -9.93 7.26 -12.14
C VAL A 82 -10.33 8.46 -13.01
N ARG A 83 -10.63 8.25 -14.31
CA ARG A 83 -11.16 9.32 -15.17
C ARG A 83 -12.52 9.84 -14.69
N GLU A 84 -13.36 8.96 -14.12
CA GLU A 84 -14.62 9.35 -13.48
C GLU A 84 -14.37 10.20 -12.23
N PHE A 85 -13.43 9.83 -11.38
CA PHE A 85 -13.03 10.64 -10.23
C PHE A 85 -12.58 12.04 -10.64
N VAL A 86 -11.76 12.14 -11.69
CA VAL A 86 -11.31 13.42 -12.25
C VAL A 86 -12.50 14.23 -12.77
N ARG A 87 -13.37 13.64 -13.58
CA ARG A 87 -14.56 14.29 -14.11
C ARG A 87 -15.51 14.77 -13.00
N ASN A 88 -15.66 13.95 -11.95
CA ASN A 88 -16.50 14.25 -10.80
C ASN A 88 -15.82 15.21 -9.81
N LYS A 89 -14.58 15.63 -10.07
CA LYS A 89 -13.79 16.55 -9.24
C LYS A 89 -13.75 16.11 -7.78
N VAL A 90 -13.32 14.86 -7.51
CA VAL A 90 -13.06 14.44 -6.14
C VAL A 90 -11.95 15.29 -5.52
N ASP A 91 -11.98 15.49 -4.21
CA ASP A 91 -11.01 16.35 -3.51
C ASP A 91 -9.70 15.61 -3.19
N LEU A 92 -9.75 14.28 -3.18
CA LEU A 92 -8.62 13.41 -2.88
C LEU A 92 -8.83 12.05 -3.57
N ILE A 93 -7.77 11.49 -4.13
CA ILE A 93 -7.72 10.10 -4.60
C ILE A 93 -6.82 9.31 -3.64
N VAL A 94 -7.24 8.11 -3.27
CA VAL A 94 -6.43 7.14 -2.54
C VAL A 94 -6.23 5.92 -3.42
N ALA A 95 -4.96 5.60 -3.71
CA ALA A 95 -4.58 4.51 -4.58
C ALA A 95 -3.61 3.54 -3.89
N PHE A 96 -3.87 2.26 -4.04
CA PHE A 96 -3.10 1.19 -3.42
C PHE A 96 -2.33 0.43 -4.49
N GLU A 97 -1.05 0.15 -4.22
CA GLU A 97 -0.17 -0.63 -5.08
C GLU A 97 0.23 0.07 -6.40
N ASN A 98 1.31 -0.40 -7.02
CA ASN A 98 2.00 0.31 -8.10
C ASN A 98 1.12 0.65 -9.31
N LEU A 99 0.39 -0.34 -9.85
CA LEU A 99 -0.38 -0.14 -11.08
C LEU A 99 -1.57 0.82 -10.89
N PRO A 100 -2.38 0.72 -9.81
CA PRO A 100 -3.40 1.72 -9.49
C PRO A 100 -2.83 3.11 -9.23
N ILE A 101 -1.70 3.23 -8.51
CA ILE A 101 -1.04 4.52 -8.28
C ILE A 101 -0.61 5.16 -9.60
N GLN A 102 -0.01 4.38 -10.51
CA GLN A 102 0.35 4.85 -11.84
C GLN A 102 -0.88 5.34 -12.62
N ALA A 103 -1.97 4.57 -12.61
CA ALA A 103 -3.20 4.97 -13.29
C ALA A 103 -3.78 6.29 -12.75
N ALA A 104 -3.72 6.51 -11.42
CA ALA A 104 -4.15 7.76 -10.81
C ALA A 104 -3.25 8.93 -11.23
N LYS A 105 -1.93 8.74 -11.19
CA LYS A 105 -0.95 9.74 -11.58
C LYS A 105 -1.07 10.14 -13.05
N ASP A 106 -1.32 9.19 -13.94
CA ASP A 106 -1.49 9.45 -15.38
C ASP A 106 -2.78 10.22 -15.68
N ALA A 107 -3.80 10.07 -14.85
CA ALA A 107 -5.11 10.67 -15.05
C ALA A 107 -5.21 12.15 -14.60
N THR A 108 -4.41 12.56 -13.63
CA THR A 108 -4.45 13.93 -13.09
C THR A 108 -3.12 14.37 -12.51
N ALA A 109 -2.78 15.65 -12.75
CA ALA A 109 -1.69 16.36 -12.09
C ALA A 109 -2.19 17.34 -11.00
N GLU A 110 -3.52 17.48 -10.85
CA GLU A 110 -4.14 18.50 -9.98
C GLU A 110 -4.74 17.91 -8.71
N ILE A 111 -5.51 16.80 -8.86
CA ILE A 111 -6.17 16.18 -7.71
C ILE A 111 -5.10 15.53 -6.84
N PRO A 112 -5.05 15.82 -5.53
CA PRO A 112 -4.16 15.17 -4.59
C PRO A 112 -4.32 13.65 -4.62
N ILE A 113 -3.20 12.93 -4.56
CA ILE A 113 -3.17 11.47 -4.50
C ILE A 113 -2.40 11.05 -3.26
N ILE A 114 -3.04 10.27 -2.37
CA ILE A 114 -2.35 9.52 -1.32
C ILE A 114 -2.12 8.10 -1.84
N MET A 115 -0.87 7.71 -1.89
CA MET A 115 -0.47 6.36 -2.28
C MET A 115 -0.14 5.49 -1.06
N LEU A 116 -0.44 4.21 -1.17
CA LEU A 116 0.15 3.14 -0.36
C LEU A 116 0.94 2.24 -1.30
N ASN A 117 2.22 2.56 -1.46
CA ASN A 117 3.14 1.85 -2.34
C ASN A 117 3.92 0.81 -1.54
N LEU A 118 3.89 -0.44 -1.99
CA LEU A 118 4.61 -1.55 -1.36
C LEU A 118 5.98 -1.83 -2.01
N SER A 119 6.50 -0.84 -2.75
CA SER A 119 7.81 -0.83 -3.42
C SER A 119 8.56 0.47 -3.08
N ASP A 120 9.46 0.90 -3.96
CA ASP A 120 10.21 2.16 -3.84
C ASP A 120 9.54 3.25 -4.67
N ALA A 121 8.85 4.18 -4.01
CA ALA A 121 8.10 5.26 -4.66
C ALA A 121 8.98 6.19 -5.53
N VAL A 122 10.26 6.35 -5.21
CA VAL A 122 11.20 7.16 -5.99
C VAL A 122 11.65 6.38 -7.24
N ALA A 123 12.09 5.14 -7.05
CA ALA A 123 12.50 4.27 -8.17
C ALA A 123 11.35 3.94 -9.12
N ASP A 124 10.11 3.87 -8.61
CA ASP A 124 8.89 3.71 -9.41
C ASP A 124 8.47 5.01 -10.14
N GLY A 125 9.15 6.12 -9.85
CA GLY A 125 8.88 7.39 -10.49
C GLY A 125 7.60 8.10 -10.02
N PHE A 126 7.02 7.69 -8.89
CA PHE A 126 5.82 8.33 -8.35
C PHE A 126 6.13 9.70 -7.76
N VAL A 127 7.28 9.84 -7.12
CA VAL A 127 7.74 11.07 -6.48
C VAL A 127 9.20 11.35 -6.80
N LYS A 128 9.63 12.61 -6.70
CA LYS A 128 11.03 13.01 -6.96
C LYS A 128 11.97 12.58 -5.83
N SER A 129 11.50 12.69 -4.59
CA SER A 129 12.19 12.22 -3.39
C SER A 129 11.16 11.99 -2.28
N LEU A 130 11.52 11.22 -1.24
CA LEU A 130 10.63 11.00 -0.10
C LEU A 130 10.38 12.30 0.68
N ALA A 131 11.43 13.11 0.90
CA ALA A 131 11.33 14.36 1.66
C ALA A 131 10.56 15.45 0.91
N ARG A 132 10.65 15.49 -0.43
CA ARG A 132 9.98 16.48 -1.29
C ARG A 132 9.40 15.79 -2.52
N PRO A 133 8.16 15.32 -2.47
CA PRO A 133 7.52 14.60 -3.56
C PRO A 133 7.46 15.37 -4.87
N GLY A 134 7.22 16.68 -4.81
CA GLY A 134 7.33 17.61 -5.95
C GLY A 134 6.22 17.53 -6.97
N GLY A 135 5.08 16.92 -6.65
CA GLY A 135 3.90 16.78 -7.50
C GLY A 135 2.61 16.68 -6.68
N ASN A 136 1.57 16.09 -7.28
CA ASN A 136 0.29 15.86 -6.60
C ASN A 136 0.21 14.51 -5.86
N VAL A 137 1.30 13.73 -5.82
CA VAL A 137 1.37 12.43 -5.15
C VAL A 137 2.18 12.55 -3.87
N THR A 138 1.64 12.02 -2.77
CA THR A 138 2.31 11.78 -1.49
C THR A 138 1.81 10.48 -0.89
N GLY A 139 2.17 10.15 0.34
CA GLY A 139 1.64 8.97 1.03
C GLY A 139 2.72 8.11 1.66
N PHE A 140 2.64 6.80 1.44
CA PHE A 140 3.43 5.81 2.17
C PHE A 140 4.09 4.83 1.21
N THR A 141 5.33 4.44 1.53
CA THR A 141 6.11 3.51 0.72
C THR A 141 6.75 2.44 1.62
N ALA A 142 6.86 1.22 1.11
CA ALA A 142 7.67 0.20 1.76
C ALA A 142 9.16 0.46 1.51
N SER A 143 10.02 -0.05 2.39
CA SER A 143 11.45 -0.11 2.08
C SER A 143 11.73 -1.27 1.13
N GLY A 144 12.72 -1.13 0.25
CA GLY A 144 13.17 -2.23 -0.62
C GLY A 144 13.69 -3.46 0.15
N GLU A 145 13.94 -3.30 1.45
CA GLU A 145 14.39 -4.36 2.34
C GLU A 145 13.28 -5.35 2.76
N MET A 146 12.02 -5.00 2.52
CA MET A 146 10.89 -5.87 2.93
C MET A 146 10.98 -7.25 2.28
N HIS A 147 11.32 -7.33 0.99
CA HIS A 147 11.46 -8.62 0.30
C HIS A 147 12.66 -9.45 0.80
N ALA A 148 13.73 -8.79 1.20
CA ALA A 148 14.86 -9.47 1.86
C ALA A 148 14.40 -10.07 3.19
N LYS A 149 13.62 -9.31 3.97
CA LYS A 149 13.07 -9.77 5.24
C LYS A 149 12.08 -10.92 5.10
N GLU A 150 11.22 -10.89 4.08
CA GLU A 150 10.33 -12.02 3.76
C GLU A 150 11.15 -13.31 3.51
N LEU A 151 12.26 -13.21 2.77
CA LEU A 151 13.12 -14.36 2.46
C LEU A 151 13.90 -14.86 3.69
N GLU A 152 14.35 -13.96 4.58
CA GLU A 152 14.94 -14.32 5.88
C GLU A 152 13.95 -15.08 6.75
N LEU A 153 12.72 -14.59 6.86
CA LEU A 153 11.66 -15.23 7.63
C LEU A 153 11.29 -16.61 7.05
N LEU A 154 11.29 -16.74 5.72
CA LEU A 154 11.10 -18.03 5.07
C LEU A 154 12.21 -19.01 5.42
N LYS A 155 13.47 -18.55 5.43
CA LYS A 155 14.63 -19.38 5.81
C LYS A 155 14.59 -19.76 7.30
N GLU A 156 14.10 -18.88 8.18
CA GLU A 156 13.90 -19.17 9.60
C GLU A 156 12.79 -20.23 9.79
N LEU A 157 11.66 -20.11 9.05
CA LEU A 157 10.57 -21.08 9.05
C LEU A 157 10.98 -22.45 8.50
N ILE A 158 11.81 -22.45 7.46
CA ILE A 158 12.28 -23.66 6.78
C ILE A 158 13.81 -23.66 6.79
N PRO A 159 14.45 -24.11 7.89
CA PRO A 159 15.92 -24.14 7.99
C PRO A 159 16.61 -24.95 6.88
N SER A 160 15.92 -25.96 6.31
CA SER A 160 16.39 -26.75 5.17
C SER A 160 16.24 -26.05 3.80
N LEU A 161 15.60 -24.87 3.72
CA LEU A 161 15.39 -24.13 2.49
C LEU A 161 16.70 -23.94 1.72
N LYS A 162 16.69 -24.29 0.43
CA LYS A 162 17.84 -24.14 -0.47
C LYS A 162 17.46 -23.50 -1.79
N ARG A 163 16.32 -23.85 -2.37
CA ARG A 163 15.94 -23.51 -3.75
C ARG A 163 14.55 -22.87 -3.81
N PRO A 164 14.40 -21.60 -3.35
CA PRO A 164 13.15 -20.88 -3.56
C PRO A 164 12.91 -20.66 -5.06
N LEU A 165 11.68 -20.89 -5.54
CA LEU A 165 11.22 -20.46 -6.85
C LEU A 165 10.94 -18.96 -6.82
N LEU A 166 11.69 -18.16 -7.57
CA LEU A 166 11.42 -16.74 -7.77
C LEU A 166 10.60 -16.57 -9.05
N LEU A 167 9.33 -16.16 -8.88
CA LEU A 167 8.46 -15.82 -10.00
C LEU A 167 8.50 -14.32 -10.26
N PHE A 168 8.81 -13.89 -11.47
CA PHE A 168 8.91 -12.49 -11.83
C PHE A 168 8.48 -12.22 -13.28
N ALA A 169 8.23 -10.95 -13.63
CA ALA A 169 7.95 -10.49 -14.97
C ALA A 169 9.12 -9.63 -15.46
N ASP A 170 9.69 -9.94 -16.62
CA ASP A 170 10.87 -9.27 -17.17
C ASP A 170 10.56 -7.96 -17.92
N ASP A 171 9.28 -7.69 -18.17
CA ASP A 171 8.76 -6.46 -18.79
C ASP A 171 8.25 -5.43 -17.77
N ASP A 172 8.33 -5.74 -16.47
CA ASP A 172 7.95 -4.84 -15.37
C ASP A 172 9.19 -4.37 -14.60
N PRO A 173 9.55 -3.08 -14.65
CA PRO A 173 10.71 -2.55 -13.92
C PRO A 173 10.63 -2.75 -12.40
N ALA A 174 9.43 -2.74 -11.80
CA ALA A 174 9.26 -3.03 -10.38
C ALA A 174 9.58 -4.49 -10.09
N SER A 175 9.10 -5.40 -10.93
CA SER A 175 9.40 -6.83 -10.83
C SER A 175 10.90 -7.12 -10.94
N LEU A 176 11.59 -6.46 -11.87
CA LEU A 176 13.05 -6.59 -12.02
C LEU A 176 13.80 -6.10 -10.79
N ARG A 177 13.36 -5.02 -10.15
CA ARG A 177 13.95 -4.57 -8.87
C ARG A 177 13.67 -5.56 -7.74
N TRP A 178 12.46 -6.10 -7.65
CA TRP A 178 12.11 -7.03 -6.58
C TRP A 178 12.89 -8.34 -6.69
N VAL A 179 13.00 -8.92 -7.90
CA VAL A 179 13.81 -10.14 -8.07
C VAL A 179 15.28 -9.90 -7.78
N ASP A 180 15.81 -8.69 -8.09
CA ASP A 180 17.18 -8.36 -7.76
C ASP A 180 17.41 -8.22 -6.24
N HIS A 181 16.45 -7.67 -5.49
CA HIS A 181 16.47 -7.68 -4.02
C HIS A 181 16.46 -9.12 -3.49
N ALA A 182 15.58 -9.97 -4.03
CA ALA A 182 15.52 -11.38 -3.63
C ALA A 182 16.83 -12.13 -3.96
N ARG A 183 17.45 -11.86 -5.11
CA ARG A 183 18.77 -12.42 -5.47
C ARG A 183 19.87 -12.02 -4.49
N ARG A 184 19.89 -10.74 -4.06
CA ARG A 184 20.86 -10.28 -3.07
C ARG A 184 20.66 -10.96 -1.72
N ALA A 185 19.41 -11.04 -1.24
CA ALA A 185 19.08 -11.74 -0.01
C ALA A 185 19.40 -13.23 -0.09
N ALA A 186 19.10 -13.89 -1.20
CA ALA A 186 19.41 -15.30 -1.43
C ALA A 186 20.92 -15.59 -1.32
N ARG A 187 21.77 -14.70 -1.88
CA ARG A 187 23.23 -14.82 -1.74
C ARG A 187 23.68 -14.77 -0.27
N VAL A 188 23.14 -13.81 0.50
CA VAL A 188 23.45 -13.66 1.94
C VAL A 188 23.00 -14.90 2.73
N LEU A 189 21.87 -15.47 2.37
CA LEU A 189 21.28 -16.64 3.01
C LEU A 189 21.80 -17.99 2.49
N ASN A 190 22.79 -17.98 1.57
CA ASN A 190 23.32 -19.18 0.91
C ASN A 190 22.23 -20.03 0.22
N LEU A 191 21.26 -19.37 -0.43
CA LEU A 191 20.22 -20.01 -1.22
C LEU A 191 20.60 -20.04 -2.71
N GLN A 192 20.05 -21.01 -3.42
CA GLN A 192 20.21 -21.20 -4.87
C GLN A 192 18.84 -21.07 -5.55
N PRO A 193 18.31 -19.88 -5.76
CA PRO A 193 16.97 -19.70 -6.29
C PRO A 193 16.85 -20.26 -7.70
N VAL A 194 15.67 -20.84 -7.96
CA VAL A 194 15.24 -21.22 -9.31
C VAL A 194 14.38 -20.08 -9.84
N GLU A 195 14.77 -19.49 -10.95
CA GLU A 195 14.08 -18.32 -11.51
C GLU A 195 13.19 -18.72 -12.68
N ARG A 196 11.95 -18.21 -12.69
CA ARG A 196 11.01 -18.40 -13.78
C ARG A 196 10.26 -17.10 -14.08
N GLN A 197 10.12 -16.82 -15.37
CA GLN A 197 9.40 -15.66 -15.87
C GLN A 197 7.96 -16.03 -16.19
N ALA A 198 7.02 -15.21 -15.70
CA ALA A 198 5.60 -15.32 -16.00
C ALA A 198 4.99 -13.93 -16.23
N LYS A 199 4.13 -13.84 -17.25
CA LYS A 199 3.39 -12.62 -17.60
C LYS A 199 1.88 -12.85 -17.66
N ARG A 200 1.48 -14.09 -17.89
CA ARG A 200 0.09 -14.51 -18.10
C ARG A 200 -0.23 -15.75 -17.28
N ALA A 201 -1.50 -16.01 -17.09
CA ALA A 201 -1.99 -17.21 -16.40
C ALA A 201 -1.40 -18.50 -17.01
N THR A 202 -1.31 -18.57 -18.35
CA THR A 202 -0.73 -19.72 -19.07
C THR A 202 0.75 -19.95 -18.76
N ASP A 203 1.52 -18.89 -18.51
CA ASP A 203 2.93 -19.02 -18.11
C ASP A 203 3.02 -19.61 -16.69
N VAL A 204 2.17 -19.14 -15.76
CA VAL A 204 2.08 -19.70 -14.41
C VAL A 204 1.74 -21.19 -14.47
N GLN A 205 0.67 -21.58 -15.17
CA GLN A 205 0.26 -22.97 -15.31
C GLN A 205 1.36 -23.84 -15.89
N ARG A 206 2.01 -23.39 -16.97
CA ARG A 206 3.14 -24.09 -17.59
C ARG A 206 4.29 -24.30 -16.62
N ILE A 207 4.72 -23.23 -15.91
CA ILE A 207 5.83 -23.31 -14.95
C ILE A 207 5.54 -24.37 -13.89
N PHE A 208 4.37 -24.34 -13.26
CA PHE A 208 4.03 -25.29 -12.21
C PHE A 208 3.88 -26.73 -12.74
N SER A 209 3.39 -26.93 -13.97
CA SER A 209 3.28 -28.25 -14.60
C SER A 209 4.64 -28.86 -14.97
N GLU A 210 5.66 -28.05 -15.24
CA GLU A 210 7.01 -28.48 -15.59
C GLU A 210 7.92 -28.72 -14.37
N LEU A 211 7.52 -28.28 -13.16
CA LEU A 211 8.31 -28.46 -11.94
C LEU A 211 8.44 -29.95 -11.59
N LYS A 212 9.68 -30.38 -11.40
CA LYS A 212 9.98 -31.75 -10.94
C LYS A 212 9.91 -31.82 -9.41
N PRO A 213 9.53 -32.98 -8.85
CA PRO A 213 9.55 -33.19 -7.40
C PRO A 213 10.90 -32.80 -6.79
N GLY A 214 10.89 -31.93 -5.78
CA GLY A 214 12.10 -31.48 -5.11
C GLY A 214 12.97 -30.50 -5.91
N GLU A 215 12.55 -29.99 -7.05
CA GLU A 215 13.27 -28.96 -7.81
C GLU A 215 13.31 -27.63 -7.04
N VAL A 216 12.21 -27.28 -6.37
CA VAL A 216 12.08 -26.09 -5.55
C VAL A 216 11.53 -26.41 -4.17
N ASP A 217 11.88 -25.57 -3.18
CA ASP A 217 11.52 -25.77 -1.76
C ASP A 217 10.43 -24.79 -1.31
N SER A 218 10.16 -23.75 -2.09
CA SER A 218 9.14 -22.72 -1.80
C SER A 218 8.82 -21.89 -3.04
N VAL A 219 7.74 -21.14 -2.99
CA VAL A 219 7.39 -20.12 -3.99
C VAL A 219 7.51 -18.73 -3.38
N PHE A 220 8.22 -17.85 -4.07
CA PHE A 220 8.41 -16.45 -3.72
C PHE A 220 8.11 -15.56 -4.94
N ILE A 221 7.12 -14.68 -4.85
CA ILE A 221 6.65 -13.89 -5.98
C ILE A 221 7.33 -12.52 -5.95
N CYS A 222 8.10 -12.23 -7.01
CA CYS A 222 8.82 -10.98 -7.21
C CYS A 222 8.17 -10.10 -8.30
N SER A 223 6.85 -9.97 -8.31
CA SER A 223 6.14 -9.16 -9.28
C SER A 223 4.84 -8.61 -8.73
N PRO A 224 4.63 -7.26 -8.77
CA PRO A 224 3.36 -6.65 -8.43
C PRO A 224 2.20 -7.19 -9.27
N HIS A 225 2.41 -7.32 -10.56
CA HIS A 225 1.42 -7.84 -11.49
C HIS A 225 0.96 -9.27 -11.13
N LEU A 226 1.91 -10.19 -10.91
CA LEU A 226 1.58 -11.57 -10.53
C LEU A 226 0.87 -11.64 -9.18
N ARG A 227 1.24 -10.77 -8.23
CA ARG A 227 0.60 -10.67 -6.91
C ARG A 227 -0.82 -10.13 -7.00
N ILE A 228 -1.15 -9.27 -7.96
CA ILE A 228 -2.47 -8.68 -8.13
C ILE A 228 -3.37 -9.59 -8.96
N GLU A 229 -2.92 -10.00 -10.15
CA GLU A 229 -3.81 -10.64 -11.14
C GLU A 229 -3.84 -12.16 -11.04
N PHE A 230 -2.74 -12.81 -10.58
CA PHE A 230 -2.63 -14.27 -10.61
C PHE A 230 -2.45 -14.92 -9.24
N HIS A 231 -2.68 -14.19 -8.15
CA HIS A 231 -2.46 -14.71 -6.79
C HIS A 231 -3.24 -15.98 -6.50
N ALA A 232 -4.52 -16.06 -6.88
CA ALA A 232 -5.35 -17.23 -6.64
C ALA A 232 -4.80 -18.46 -7.38
N LEU A 233 -4.46 -18.28 -8.67
CA LEU A 233 -3.89 -19.34 -9.49
C LEU A 233 -2.55 -19.85 -8.91
N ILE A 234 -1.65 -18.93 -8.53
CA ILE A 234 -0.34 -19.31 -7.98
C ILE A 234 -0.51 -20.06 -6.65
N LEU A 235 -1.44 -19.61 -5.80
CA LEU A 235 -1.73 -20.27 -4.53
C LEU A 235 -2.29 -21.68 -4.75
N ASP A 236 -3.22 -21.84 -5.70
CA ASP A 236 -3.81 -23.13 -6.03
C ASP A 236 -2.77 -24.12 -6.58
N GLU A 237 -1.92 -23.66 -7.51
CA GLU A 237 -0.87 -24.49 -8.10
C GLU A 237 0.19 -24.90 -7.04
N ALA A 238 0.65 -23.96 -6.21
CA ALA A 238 1.58 -24.25 -5.12
C ALA A 238 0.99 -25.25 -4.12
N SER A 239 -0.31 -25.10 -3.79
CA SER A 239 -1.04 -26.01 -2.89
C SER A 239 -1.13 -27.44 -3.45
N LYS A 240 -1.46 -27.61 -4.75
CA LYS A 240 -1.52 -28.92 -5.42
C LYS A 240 -0.19 -29.66 -5.34
N LEU A 241 0.92 -28.95 -5.49
CA LEU A 241 2.27 -29.51 -5.44
C LEU A 241 2.83 -29.58 -4.00
N ARG A 242 2.06 -29.13 -2.99
CA ARG A 242 2.49 -29.06 -1.58
C ARG A 242 3.78 -28.25 -1.39
N ILE A 243 3.93 -27.18 -2.17
CA ILE A 243 5.08 -26.27 -2.08
C ILE A 243 4.66 -25.05 -1.23
N PRO A 244 5.39 -24.73 -0.15
CA PRO A 244 5.08 -23.55 0.67
C PRO A 244 5.18 -22.25 -0.15
N LEU A 245 4.16 -21.40 -0.03
CA LEU A 245 4.10 -20.09 -0.68
C LEU A 245 4.20 -18.99 0.37
N VAL A 246 5.05 -17.98 0.13
CA VAL A 246 5.03 -16.73 0.87
C VAL A 246 3.88 -15.87 0.38
N GLY A 247 2.95 -15.57 1.28
CA GLY A 247 1.79 -14.75 1.00
C GLY A 247 2.15 -13.26 0.98
N TYR A 248 1.43 -12.52 0.18
CA TYR A 248 1.64 -11.09 0.02
C TYR A 248 1.00 -10.26 1.17
N ARG A 249 -0.06 -10.79 1.78
CA ARG A 249 -0.82 -10.16 2.88
C ARG A 249 -1.61 -11.22 3.66
N ALA A 250 -2.17 -10.84 4.80
CA ALA A 250 -2.93 -11.72 5.68
C ALA A 250 -4.01 -12.54 4.95
N GLY A 251 -4.76 -11.95 4.02
CA GLY A 251 -5.79 -12.65 3.26
C GLY A 251 -5.28 -13.84 2.43
N TRP A 252 -4.02 -13.82 1.99
CA TRP A 252 -3.42 -14.99 1.31
C TRP A 252 -3.11 -16.11 2.31
N VAL A 253 -2.68 -15.72 3.51
CA VAL A 253 -2.39 -16.68 4.58
C VAL A 253 -3.68 -17.38 5.03
N GLU A 254 -4.79 -16.65 5.11
CA GLU A 254 -6.12 -17.21 5.38
C GLU A 254 -6.57 -18.21 4.29
N ARG A 255 -6.13 -18.02 3.06
CA ARG A 255 -6.41 -18.91 1.91
C ARG A 255 -5.42 -20.05 1.74
N GLY A 256 -4.37 -20.16 2.58
CA GLY A 256 -3.44 -21.28 2.56
C GLY A 256 -1.96 -20.96 2.30
N ALA A 257 -1.58 -19.69 2.09
CA ALA A 257 -0.16 -19.35 2.09
C ALA A 257 0.46 -19.63 3.47
N LEU A 258 1.76 -19.94 3.51
CA LEU A 258 2.45 -20.35 4.73
C LEU A 258 2.54 -19.21 5.75
N PHE A 259 2.93 -18.03 5.29
CA PHE A 259 2.98 -16.80 6.10
C PHE A 259 2.95 -15.58 5.18
N SER A 260 2.68 -14.41 5.76
CA SER A 260 2.96 -13.11 5.14
C SER A 260 3.68 -12.20 6.11
N TYR A 261 4.54 -11.34 5.57
CA TYR A 261 5.14 -10.22 6.27
C TYR A 261 4.85 -8.96 5.47
N SER A 262 3.90 -8.18 5.93
CA SER A 262 3.31 -7.10 5.14
C SER A 262 2.87 -5.94 6.02
N PRO A 263 2.58 -4.77 5.45
CA PRO A 263 1.97 -3.68 6.20
C PRO A 263 0.65 -4.10 6.85
N ASP A 264 0.47 -3.73 8.14
CA ASP A 264 -0.86 -3.65 8.74
C ASP A 264 -1.61 -2.48 8.10
N VAL A 265 -2.21 -2.76 6.95
CA VAL A 265 -2.86 -1.72 6.12
C VAL A 265 -4.01 -1.02 6.84
N ARG A 266 -4.67 -1.68 7.83
CA ARG A 266 -5.70 -1.04 8.66
C ARG A 266 -5.09 -0.01 9.60
N ALA A 267 -4.00 -0.35 10.29
CA ALA A 267 -3.29 0.58 11.16
C ALA A 267 -2.70 1.75 10.36
N VAL A 268 -2.07 1.48 9.21
CA VAL A 268 -1.59 2.52 8.28
C VAL A 268 -2.73 3.44 7.84
N GLY A 269 -3.89 2.88 7.47
CA GLY A 269 -5.08 3.65 7.13
C GLY A 269 -5.52 4.57 8.26
N ARG A 270 -5.66 4.01 9.46
CA ARG A 270 -6.20 4.70 10.64
C ARG A 270 -5.28 5.79 11.19
N LEU A 271 -3.99 5.51 11.27
CA LEU A 271 -3.03 6.40 11.93
C LEU A 271 -2.38 7.36 10.94
N ASP A 272 -1.90 6.84 9.83
CA ASP A 272 -0.99 7.55 8.95
C ASP A 272 -1.72 8.19 7.77
N MET A 273 -2.49 7.41 7.00
CA MET A 273 -3.22 7.94 5.84
C MET A 273 -4.29 8.96 6.24
N ALA A 274 -5.02 8.71 7.33
CA ALA A 274 -6.02 9.65 7.84
C ALA A 274 -5.39 10.99 8.24
N ARG A 275 -4.21 10.97 8.85
CA ARG A 275 -3.46 12.17 9.23
C ARG A 275 -3.01 12.98 8.01
N GLN A 276 -2.47 12.32 6.97
CA GLN A 276 -2.09 12.98 5.73
C GLN A 276 -3.31 13.48 4.96
N ALA A 277 -4.37 12.68 4.85
CA ALA A 277 -5.62 13.07 4.21
C ALA A 277 -6.21 14.32 4.87
N ALA A 278 -6.29 14.38 6.18
CA ALA A 278 -6.79 15.54 6.91
C ALA A 278 -5.97 16.81 6.62
N LYS A 279 -4.64 16.71 6.48
CA LYS A 279 -3.78 17.84 6.08
C LYS A 279 -4.11 18.31 4.66
N ILE A 280 -4.27 17.39 3.71
CA ILE A 280 -4.62 17.70 2.32
C ILE A 280 -5.99 18.37 2.24
N LEU A 281 -6.99 17.82 2.92
CA LEU A 281 -8.34 18.39 2.97
C LEU A 281 -8.37 19.79 3.62
N LYS A 282 -7.39 20.12 4.47
CA LYS A 282 -7.16 21.47 5.02
C LYS A 282 -6.32 22.37 4.10
N GLY A 283 -5.96 21.92 2.89
CA GLY A 283 -5.29 22.71 1.89
C GLY A 283 -3.77 22.58 1.82
N VAL A 284 -3.16 21.67 2.59
CA VAL A 284 -1.72 21.38 2.45
C VAL A 284 -1.49 20.64 1.13
N LYS A 285 -0.53 21.11 0.34
CA LYS A 285 -0.22 20.50 -0.95
C LYS A 285 0.53 19.18 -0.76
N PRO A 286 0.23 18.14 -1.56
CA PRO A 286 0.99 16.88 -1.55
C PRO A 286 2.49 17.08 -1.75
N ALA A 287 2.89 18.06 -2.57
CA ALA A 287 4.29 18.39 -2.82
C ALA A 287 5.08 18.77 -1.55
N ASP A 288 4.39 19.27 -0.53
CA ASP A 288 4.96 19.73 0.74
C ASP A 288 4.81 18.69 1.87
N LEU A 289 4.16 17.55 1.59
CA LEU A 289 4.00 16.45 2.53
C LEU A 289 5.00 15.34 2.19
N PRO A 290 5.97 15.03 3.08
CA PRO A 290 6.89 13.93 2.85
C PRO A 290 6.17 12.60 2.63
N VAL A 291 6.71 11.77 1.75
CA VAL A 291 6.36 10.36 1.68
C VAL A 291 7.02 9.65 2.87
N GLU A 292 6.23 8.94 3.64
CA GLU A 292 6.68 8.27 4.84
C GLU A 292 6.92 6.78 4.58
N GLN A 293 7.92 6.20 5.25
CA GLN A 293 8.12 4.76 5.21
C GLN A 293 7.11 4.07 6.11
N ILE A 294 6.54 2.97 5.62
CA ILE A 294 5.60 2.16 6.38
C ILE A 294 6.35 1.50 7.53
N SER A 295 5.91 1.77 8.75
CA SER A 295 6.47 1.19 9.98
C SER A 295 5.55 0.19 10.67
N GLN A 296 4.26 0.21 10.35
CA GLN A 296 3.27 -0.73 10.89
C GLN A 296 3.29 -2.01 10.05
N LEU A 297 4.03 -3.01 10.51
CA LEU A 297 4.18 -4.30 9.82
C LEU A 297 3.54 -5.41 10.65
N GLU A 298 2.95 -6.39 9.97
CA GLU A 298 2.38 -7.59 10.58
C GLU A 298 3.05 -8.85 10.03
N LEU A 299 3.29 -9.81 10.92
CA LEU A 299 3.67 -11.18 10.60
C LEU A 299 2.48 -12.09 10.87
N VAL A 300 1.89 -12.63 9.81
CA VAL A 300 0.77 -13.59 9.90
C VAL A 300 1.27 -14.97 9.49
N ILE A 301 1.04 -15.99 10.32
CA ILE A 301 1.52 -17.36 10.08
C ILE A 301 0.32 -18.32 10.05
N ASN A 302 0.29 -19.24 9.07
CA ASN A 302 -0.70 -20.29 8.97
C ASN A 302 -0.15 -21.59 9.57
N LYS A 303 -0.55 -21.91 10.78
CA LYS A 303 -0.15 -23.13 11.49
C LYS A 303 -0.74 -24.37 10.83
N LYS A 304 -1.97 -24.29 10.32
CA LYS A 304 -2.62 -25.38 9.59
C LYS A 304 -1.85 -25.75 8.33
N THR A 305 -1.46 -24.76 7.53
CA THR A 305 -0.63 -24.96 6.33
C THR A 305 0.76 -25.50 6.70
N ALA A 306 1.40 -24.93 7.71
CA ALA A 306 2.68 -25.43 8.20
C ALA A 306 2.60 -26.91 8.59
N THR A 307 1.59 -27.31 9.38
CA THR A 307 1.35 -28.71 9.78
C THR A 307 1.13 -29.61 8.57
N ALA A 308 0.30 -29.19 7.61
CA ALA A 308 0.01 -29.96 6.39
C ALA A 308 1.26 -30.18 5.53
N LEU A 309 2.21 -29.23 5.56
CA LEU A 309 3.49 -29.31 4.85
C LEU A 309 4.61 -29.96 5.68
N GLY A 310 4.35 -30.37 6.93
CA GLY A 310 5.36 -30.94 7.81
C GLY A 310 6.39 -29.92 8.33
N ILE A 311 6.06 -28.61 8.30
CA ILE A 311 6.94 -27.52 8.74
C ILE A 311 6.68 -27.25 10.23
N LYS A 312 7.74 -27.35 11.05
CA LYS A 312 7.68 -27.01 12.48
C LYS A 312 7.99 -25.51 12.64
N ILE A 313 7.00 -24.75 13.07
CA ILE A 313 7.16 -23.30 13.30
C ILE A 313 8.01 -23.09 14.56
N PRO A 314 9.14 -22.34 14.50
CA PRO A 314 9.92 -21.98 15.67
C PRO A 314 9.13 -21.13 16.67
N ASN A 315 9.33 -21.34 17.97
CA ASN A 315 8.69 -20.53 19.01
C ASN A 315 9.03 -19.03 18.88
N SER A 316 10.25 -18.69 18.47
CA SER A 316 10.66 -17.31 18.19
C SER A 316 9.78 -16.62 17.16
N MET A 317 9.29 -17.35 16.17
CA MET A 317 8.38 -16.81 15.16
C MET A 317 6.95 -16.68 15.69
N LEU A 318 6.48 -17.65 16.46
CA LEU A 318 5.14 -17.59 17.08
C LEU A 318 5.01 -16.38 18.03
N VAL A 319 6.06 -16.08 18.80
CA VAL A 319 6.08 -14.90 19.70
C VAL A 319 6.07 -13.59 18.93
N ARG A 320 6.72 -13.53 17.76
CA ARG A 320 6.76 -12.34 16.89
C ARG A 320 5.53 -12.21 15.98
N ALA A 321 4.77 -13.29 15.81
CA ALA A 321 3.60 -13.25 14.96
C ALA A 321 2.54 -12.29 15.51
N THR A 322 2.04 -11.42 14.67
CA THR A 322 0.90 -10.55 14.96
C THR A 322 -0.39 -11.35 15.00
N LYS A 323 -0.48 -12.40 14.15
CA LYS A 323 -1.61 -13.30 14.05
C LYS A 323 -1.13 -14.70 13.68
N VAL A 324 -1.69 -15.71 14.33
CA VAL A 324 -1.51 -17.12 13.97
C VAL A 324 -2.88 -17.69 13.57
N ILE A 325 -2.95 -18.29 12.38
CA ILE A 325 -4.16 -18.97 11.88
C ILE A 325 -4.04 -20.45 12.27
N GLU A 326 -4.99 -20.91 13.09
CA GLU A 326 -5.06 -22.28 13.62
C GLU A 326 -5.71 -23.26 12.63
#